data_9f89bb184a31c4ae0136a0483a0c06bd
#
_entry.id   9f89bb184a31c4ae0136a0483a0c06bd
#
_cell.length_a   1.000
_cell.length_b   1.000
_cell.length_c   1.000
_cell.angle_alpha   90.00
_cell.angle_beta   90.00
_cell.angle_gamma   90.00
#
_symmetry.space_group_name_H-M   'P 1'
#
loop_
_entity.id
_entity.type
_entity.pdbx_description
1 polymer ?
#
loop_
_entity_poly.entity_id
_entity_poly.type
_entity_poly.pdbx_seq_one_letter_code
_entity_poly.pdbx_strand_id
1 'polypeptide(L)'
;MSSEKLKTKPLIFSLSRNKRNNDILVKILGEQDYEVAGHTDPVNMVSDVKTRKKVNLVIMDISGFNQDIWKYCEALRLLDIPFLVLSPQQHRVIEEEGMKQGAKRVLVKPLVVKELLFLVKSLVEN
;
A
#
# COMPACT_ATOMS: atom_id res chain seq x y z
N MET A 1 -22.79 -25.82 3.13
CA MET A 1 -22.17 -24.61 3.71
C MET A 1 -21.41 -23.85 2.64
N SER A 2 -21.65 -22.59 2.58
CA SER A 2 -20.95 -21.76 1.59
C SER A 2 -19.52 -21.50 2.03
N SER A 3 -18.56 -21.71 1.12
CA SER A 3 -17.15 -21.40 1.36
C SER A 3 -16.95 -19.89 1.57
N GLU A 4 -17.91 -19.07 1.15
CA GLU A 4 -17.84 -17.63 1.31
C GLU A 4 -17.81 -17.20 2.77
N LYS A 5 -18.44 -17.97 3.64
CA LYS A 5 -18.43 -17.68 5.08
C LYS A 5 -17.03 -17.83 5.69
N LEU A 6 -16.16 -18.55 5.02
CA LEU A 6 -14.82 -18.81 5.48
C LEU A 6 -13.79 -17.87 4.85
N LYS A 7 -14.21 -17.07 3.88
CA LYS A 7 -13.32 -16.14 3.23
C LYS A 7 -13.05 -14.95 4.14
N THR A 8 -11.78 -14.64 4.32
CA THR A 8 -11.39 -13.42 4.98
C THR A 8 -11.27 -12.31 3.95
N LYS A 9 -11.50 -11.09 4.39
CA LYS A 9 -11.30 -9.94 3.52
C LYS A 9 -9.81 -9.78 3.24
N PRO A 10 -9.44 -9.35 2.02
CA PRO A 10 -8.04 -8.99 1.79
C PRO A 10 -7.59 -7.90 2.76
N LEU A 11 -6.38 -8.05 3.27
CA LEU A 11 -5.81 -7.09 4.20
C LEU A 11 -4.85 -6.17 3.45
N ILE A 12 -5.09 -4.88 3.57
CA ILE A 12 -4.29 -3.85 2.92
C ILE A 12 -3.71 -2.95 4.00
N PHE A 13 -2.41 -2.70 3.91
CA PHE A 13 -1.76 -1.72 4.77
C PHE A 13 -1.62 -0.42 4.00
N SER A 14 -1.83 0.69 4.68
CA SER A 14 -1.64 2.01 4.11
C SER A 14 -0.64 2.78 4.97
N LEU A 15 0.47 3.16 4.36
CA LEU A 15 1.48 3.98 5.04
C LEU A 15 1.45 5.39 4.51
N SER A 16 1.29 6.36 5.40
CA SER A 16 1.41 7.77 5.07
C SER A 16 1.92 8.51 6.28
N ARG A 17 2.86 9.42 6.08
CA ARG A 17 3.34 10.26 7.15
C ARG A 17 2.25 11.20 7.66
N ASN A 18 1.34 11.58 6.78
CA ASN A 18 0.22 12.45 7.11
C ASN A 18 -0.98 11.58 7.53
N LYS A 19 -1.30 11.64 8.82
CA LYS A 19 -2.39 10.81 9.37
C LYS A 19 -3.73 11.08 8.69
N ARG A 20 -4.02 12.33 8.38
CA ARG A 20 -5.29 12.71 7.75
C ARG A 20 -5.42 12.08 6.35
N ASN A 21 -4.36 12.14 5.56
CA ASN A 21 -4.36 11.52 4.24
C ASN A 21 -4.52 10.01 4.36
N ASN A 22 -3.87 9.43 5.36
CA ASN A 22 -3.95 8.00 5.61
C ASN A 22 -5.36 7.58 5.99
N ASP A 23 -6.01 8.35 6.86
CA ASP A 23 -7.38 8.07 7.28
C ASP A 23 -8.34 8.09 6.09
N ILE A 24 -8.12 8.99 5.13
CA ILE A 24 -8.93 9.07 3.92
C ILE A 24 -8.78 7.80 3.09
N LEU A 25 -7.55 7.32 2.92
CA LEU A 25 -7.31 6.09 2.19
C LEU A 25 -7.92 4.88 2.89
N VAL A 26 -7.76 4.82 4.20
CA VAL A 26 -8.34 3.74 5.01
C VAL A 26 -9.86 3.70 4.82
N LYS A 27 -10.49 4.86 4.82
CA LYS A 27 -11.94 4.94 4.62
C LYS A 27 -12.35 4.49 3.22
N ILE A 28 -11.69 5.01 2.20
CA ILE A 28 -12.01 4.69 0.80
C ILE A 28 -11.88 3.20 0.56
N LEU A 29 -10.78 2.61 1.00
CA LEU A 29 -10.54 1.18 0.79
C LEU A 29 -11.46 0.31 1.65
N GLY A 30 -11.73 0.75 2.87
CA GLY A 30 -12.64 0.02 3.77
C GLY A 30 -14.05 -0.08 3.21
N GLU A 31 -14.47 0.90 2.42
CA GLU A 31 -15.78 0.89 1.77
C GLU A 31 -15.86 -0.14 0.65
N GLN A 32 -14.73 -0.68 0.22
CA GLN A 32 -14.66 -1.68 -0.85
C GLN A 32 -14.56 -3.12 -0.32
N ASP A 33 -14.92 -3.31 0.94
CA ASP A 33 -14.91 -4.64 1.56
C ASP A 33 -13.50 -5.20 1.77
N TYR A 34 -12.54 -4.32 2.01
CA TYR A 34 -11.19 -4.70 2.42
C TYR A 34 -11.00 -4.41 3.91
N GLU A 35 -10.16 -5.22 4.56
CA GLU A 35 -9.66 -4.87 5.88
C GLU A 35 -8.44 -3.98 5.66
N VAL A 36 -8.39 -2.83 6.32
CA VAL A 36 -7.34 -1.85 6.09
C VAL A 36 -6.72 -1.44 7.42
N ALA A 37 -5.39 -1.47 7.48
CA ALA A 37 -4.66 -1.00 8.65
C ALA A 37 -3.78 0.18 8.21
N GLY A 38 -3.93 1.32 8.87
CA GLY A 38 -3.14 2.51 8.59
C GLY A 38 -1.92 2.57 9.48
N HIS A 39 -0.81 2.99 8.90
CA HIS A 39 0.44 3.19 9.60
C HIS A 39 1.02 4.56 9.23
N THR A 40 1.68 5.20 10.18
CA THR A 40 2.38 6.47 9.92
C THR A 40 3.89 6.30 10.07
N ASP A 41 4.32 5.17 10.62
CA ASP A 41 5.74 4.86 10.84
C ASP A 41 6.12 3.62 10.05
N PRO A 42 7.10 3.72 9.13
CA PRO A 42 7.47 2.57 8.31
C PRO A 42 8.09 1.42 9.11
N VAL A 43 8.74 1.70 10.23
CA VAL A 43 9.30 0.65 11.09
C VAL A 43 8.17 -0.20 11.67
N ASN A 44 7.15 0.46 12.21
CA ASN A 44 6.00 -0.24 12.76
C ASN A 44 5.23 -1.00 11.69
N MET A 45 5.15 -0.42 10.49
CA MET A 45 4.47 -1.06 9.37
C MET A 45 5.14 -2.39 9.01
N VAL A 46 6.46 -2.39 8.82
CA VAL A 46 7.19 -3.61 8.47
C VAL A 46 7.11 -4.64 9.59
N SER A 47 7.22 -4.19 10.84
CA SER A 47 7.08 -5.08 12.00
C SER A 47 5.70 -5.76 12.00
N ASP A 48 4.65 -4.99 11.71
CA ASP A 48 3.30 -5.52 11.69
C ASP A 48 3.08 -6.49 10.52
N VAL A 49 3.69 -6.21 9.37
CA VAL A 49 3.64 -7.14 8.23
C VAL A 49 4.19 -8.50 8.64
N LYS A 50 5.29 -8.52 9.38
CA LYS A 50 5.93 -9.77 9.79
C LYS A 50 5.11 -10.60 10.77
N THR A 51 4.24 -9.94 11.53
CA THR A 51 3.43 -10.62 12.55
C THR A 51 2.06 -11.06 12.03
N ARG A 52 1.62 -10.53 10.91
CA ARG A 52 0.32 -10.89 10.33
C ARG A 52 0.43 -12.14 9.48
N LYS A 53 -0.65 -12.92 9.46
CA LYS A 53 -0.68 -14.13 8.64
C LYS A 53 -0.51 -13.83 7.16
N LYS A 54 -1.18 -12.78 6.70
CA LYS A 54 -1.12 -12.42 5.29
C LYS A 54 -1.51 -10.97 5.09
N VAL A 55 -0.60 -10.22 4.49
CA VAL A 55 -0.89 -8.87 4.01
C VAL A 55 -0.94 -8.96 2.49
N ASN A 56 -2.06 -8.56 1.91
CA ASN A 56 -2.28 -8.71 0.47
C ASN A 56 -1.66 -7.60 -0.35
N LEU A 57 -1.53 -6.42 0.23
CA LEU A 57 -1.01 -5.26 -0.48
C LEU A 57 -0.62 -4.18 0.51
N VAL A 58 0.44 -3.45 0.20
CA VAL A 58 0.81 -2.25 0.97
C VAL A 58 0.79 -1.06 0.01
N ILE A 59 0.16 0.03 0.46
CA ILE A 59 0.17 1.29 -0.28
C ILE A 59 1.12 2.23 0.44
N MET A 60 2.20 2.60 -0.25
CA MET A 60 3.28 3.41 0.30
C MET A 60 3.17 4.84 -0.20
N ASP A 61 2.59 5.72 0.59
CA ASP A 61 2.58 7.15 0.28
C ASP A 61 3.92 7.71 0.75
N ILE A 62 4.81 8.01 -0.18
CA ILE A 62 6.17 8.41 0.15
C ILE A 62 6.32 9.90 0.46
N SER A 63 5.23 10.67 0.38
CA SER A 63 5.27 12.12 0.66
C SER A 63 5.81 12.39 2.06
N GLY A 64 6.80 13.27 2.15
CA GLY A 64 7.36 13.69 3.42
C GLY A 64 8.37 12.73 4.03
N PHE A 65 8.57 11.56 3.45
CA PHE A 65 9.64 10.65 3.87
C PHE A 65 10.92 10.97 3.10
N ASN A 66 12.06 10.69 3.74
CA ASN A 66 13.35 10.84 3.06
C ASN A 66 13.67 9.58 2.26
N GLN A 67 14.87 9.50 1.69
CA GLN A 67 15.26 8.37 0.85
C GLN A 67 15.31 7.03 1.58
N ASP A 68 15.34 7.04 2.90
CA ASP A 68 15.31 5.79 3.67
C ASP A 68 14.02 5.00 3.44
N ILE A 69 12.98 5.67 2.93
CA ILE A 69 11.71 4.98 2.64
C ILE A 69 11.91 3.78 1.69
N TRP A 70 12.89 3.86 0.81
CA TRP A 70 13.17 2.79 -0.14
C TRP A 70 13.65 1.50 0.51
N LYS A 71 14.26 1.60 1.70
CA LYS A 71 14.66 0.41 2.47
C LYS A 71 13.45 -0.41 2.88
N TYR A 72 12.36 0.26 3.18
CA TYR A 72 11.12 -0.41 3.60
C TYR A 72 10.42 -1.03 2.39
N CYS A 73 10.54 -0.42 1.23
CA CYS A 73 10.07 -1.02 -0.02
C CYS A 73 10.86 -2.31 -0.31
N GLU A 74 12.18 -2.27 -0.13
CA GLU A 74 13.02 -3.46 -0.29
C GLU A 74 12.61 -4.55 0.69
N ALA A 75 12.32 -4.19 1.94
CA ALA A 75 11.87 -5.15 2.94
C ALA A 75 10.57 -5.84 2.50
N LEU A 76 9.62 -5.09 1.95
CA LEU A 76 8.39 -5.67 1.43
C LEU A 76 8.66 -6.61 0.27
N ARG A 77 9.54 -6.21 -0.63
CA ARG A 77 9.92 -7.05 -1.77
C ARG A 77 10.52 -8.38 -1.30
N LEU A 78 11.41 -8.32 -0.32
CA LEU A 78 12.05 -9.52 0.22
C LEU A 78 11.08 -10.43 0.97
N LEU A 79 10.00 -9.85 1.51
CA LEU A 79 8.92 -10.61 2.14
C LEU A 79 7.86 -11.06 1.13
N ASP A 80 8.06 -10.74 -0.14
CA ASP A 80 7.15 -11.09 -1.23
C ASP A 80 5.76 -10.46 -1.05
N ILE A 81 5.72 -9.24 -0.54
CA ILE A 81 4.50 -8.48 -0.34
C ILE A 81 4.39 -7.45 -1.45
N PRO A 82 3.33 -7.49 -2.28
CA PRO A 82 3.17 -6.49 -3.33
C PRO A 82 2.88 -5.12 -2.73
N PHE A 83 3.38 -4.08 -3.39
CA PHE A 83 3.13 -2.72 -2.92
C PHE A 83 3.00 -1.74 -4.08
N LEU A 84 2.28 -0.67 -3.79
CA LEU A 84 2.13 0.48 -4.68
C LEU A 84 2.83 1.66 -4.04
N VAL A 85 3.38 2.54 -4.86
CA VAL A 85 3.97 3.80 -4.39
C VAL A 85 3.09 4.95 -4.85
N LEU A 86 2.78 5.86 -3.92
CA LEU A 86 2.10 7.11 -4.24
C LEU A 86 3.13 8.23 -4.13
N SER A 87 3.32 8.94 -5.23
CA SER A 87 4.28 10.02 -5.33
C SER A 87 3.58 11.37 -5.20
N PRO A 88 4.15 12.35 -4.48
CA PRO A 88 3.52 13.67 -4.33
C PRO A 88 3.49 14.47 -5.62
N GLN A 89 4.39 14.15 -6.55
CA GLN A 89 4.48 14.88 -7.81
C GLN A 89 5.09 13.97 -8.86
N GLN A 90 4.85 14.31 -10.12
CA GLN A 90 5.47 13.58 -11.20
C GLN A 90 6.97 13.84 -11.19
N HIS A 91 7.73 12.81 -10.94
CA HIS A 91 9.17 12.91 -10.83
C HIS A 91 9.79 11.63 -11.36
N ARG A 92 10.55 11.77 -12.43
CA ARG A 92 11.12 10.63 -13.12
C ARG A 92 11.98 9.75 -12.22
N VAL A 93 12.80 10.38 -11.38
CA VAL A 93 13.70 9.63 -10.48
C VAL A 93 12.89 8.80 -9.47
N ILE A 94 11.79 9.36 -8.96
CA ILE A 94 10.92 8.63 -8.02
C ILE A 94 10.25 7.46 -8.73
N GLU A 95 9.76 7.65 -9.95
CA GLU A 95 9.16 6.57 -10.72
C GLU A 95 10.14 5.45 -10.98
N GLU A 96 11.35 5.81 -11.43
CA GLU A 96 12.39 4.83 -11.72
C GLU A 96 12.81 4.08 -10.46
N GLU A 97 12.99 4.79 -9.35
CA GLU A 97 13.38 4.17 -8.10
C GLU A 97 12.27 3.25 -7.58
N GLY A 98 11.03 3.70 -7.63
CA GLY A 98 9.89 2.89 -7.20
C GLY A 98 9.80 1.57 -7.95
N MET A 99 9.91 1.63 -9.26
CA MET A 99 9.85 0.42 -10.08
C MET A 99 11.06 -0.48 -9.85
N LYS A 100 12.23 0.13 -9.68
CA LYS A 100 13.46 -0.61 -9.37
C LYS A 100 13.34 -1.36 -8.05
N GLN A 101 12.68 -0.76 -7.06
CA GLN A 101 12.48 -1.39 -5.76
C GLN A 101 11.35 -2.42 -5.77
N GLY A 102 10.67 -2.60 -6.89
CA GLY A 102 9.68 -3.64 -7.03
C GLY A 102 8.24 -3.21 -6.87
N ALA A 103 7.96 -1.89 -6.88
CA ALA A 103 6.58 -1.43 -6.84
C ALA A 103 5.81 -1.97 -8.04
N LYS A 104 4.56 -2.38 -7.81
CA LYS A 104 3.70 -2.81 -8.91
C LYS A 104 3.33 -1.63 -9.81
N ARG A 105 3.13 -0.46 -9.22
CA ARG A 105 2.89 0.78 -9.94
C ARG A 105 3.34 1.96 -9.07
N VAL A 106 3.65 3.06 -9.72
CA VAL A 106 3.86 4.35 -9.05
C VAL A 106 2.74 5.27 -9.54
N LEU A 107 1.92 5.73 -8.61
CA LEU A 107 0.81 6.64 -8.91
C LEU A 107 1.17 8.03 -8.44
N VAL A 108 0.87 9.03 -9.26
CA VAL A 108 1.19 10.42 -8.95
C VAL A 108 -0.06 11.13 -8.45
N LYS A 109 0.07 11.88 -7.37
CA LYS A 109 -1.04 12.68 -6.84
C LYS A 109 -1.30 13.90 -7.73
N PRO A 110 -2.54 14.38 -7.82
CA PRO A 110 -3.71 13.92 -7.06
C PRO A 110 -4.21 12.56 -7.56
N LEU A 111 -4.62 11.72 -6.61
CA LEU A 111 -5.09 10.38 -6.95
C LEU A 111 -6.46 10.41 -7.59
N VAL A 112 -6.61 9.63 -8.66
CA VAL A 112 -7.92 9.33 -9.22
C VAL A 112 -8.42 8.10 -8.48
N VAL A 113 -9.41 8.27 -7.62
CA VAL A 113 -9.88 7.19 -6.74
C VAL A 113 -10.29 5.96 -7.54
N LYS A 114 -10.98 6.17 -8.64
CA LYS A 114 -11.43 5.08 -9.49
C LYS A 114 -10.29 4.23 -10.03
N GLU A 115 -9.20 4.88 -10.46
CA GLU A 115 -7.99 4.18 -10.92
C GLU A 115 -7.34 3.40 -9.79
N LEU A 116 -7.22 4.03 -8.64
CA LEU A 116 -6.63 3.37 -7.48
C LEU A 116 -7.41 2.12 -7.11
N LEU A 117 -8.74 2.22 -7.03
CA LEU A 117 -9.58 1.09 -6.66
C LEU A 117 -9.53 -0.03 -7.69
N PHE A 118 -9.49 0.32 -8.98
CA PHE A 118 -9.35 -0.67 -10.04
C PHE A 118 -8.03 -1.43 -9.89
N LEU A 119 -6.95 -0.70 -9.67
CA LEU A 119 -5.62 -1.28 -9.54
C LEU A 119 -5.52 -2.16 -8.29
N VAL A 120 -6.04 -1.69 -7.17
CA VAL A 120 -6.05 -2.47 -5.92
C VAL A 120 -6.80 -3.77 -6.15
N LYS A 121 -7.97 -3.71 -6.76
CA LYS A 121 -8.78 -4.89 -7.03
C LYS A 121 -8.00 -5.89 -7.88
N SER A 122 -7.32 -5.42 -8.93
CA SER A 122 -6.57 -6.30 -9.81
C SER A 122 -5.40 -6.98 -9.10
N LEU A 123 -4.84 -6.34 -8.09
CA LEU A 123 -3.71 -6.88 -7.36
C LEU A 123 -4.10 -7.82 -6.21
N VAL A 124 -5.23 -7.57 -5.57
CA VAL A 124 -5.61 -8.35 -4.38
C VAL A 124 -6.66 -9.42 -4.64
N GLU A 125 -7.44 -9.31 -5.69
CA GLU A 125 -8.53 -10.27 -5.99
C GLU A 125 -8.21 -11.19 -7.14
N ASN A 126 -7.00 -11.19 -7.56
CA ASN A 126 -6.59 -11.96 -8.72
C ASN A 126 -6.20 -13.38 -8.36
#